data_1eb238aedfa4b32da9de25134d17c595
#
_entry.id   1eb238aedfa4b32da9de25134d17c595
#
_cell.length_a   1.000
_cell.length_b   1.000
_cell.length_c   1.000
_cell.angle_alpha   90.00
_cell.angle_beta   90.00
_cell.angle_gamma   90.00
#
_symmetry.space_group_name_H-M   'P 1'
#
loop_
_entity.id
_entity.type
_entity.pdbx_description
1 polymer ?
#
loop_
_entity_poly.entity_id
_entity_poly.type
_entity_poly.pdbx_seq_one_letter_code
_entity_poly.pdbx_strand_id
1 'polypeptide(L)'
;MAFLEPDRYFARISRIDIDRDLLALGFRNVLLDVDNTILTRDTHEVPRDVGFWLAKARDAGITFCLVSNNWHEGVYQLANRLSLPIVAKAVKPLPPAFLMALRKLGAKRSETVVIGDQLVTDVMGAHFLGMKAYLLAPLVEVGD
;
A
#
# COMPACT_ATOMS: atom_id res chain seq x y z
N MET A 1 -4.72 18.89 -10.68
CA MET A 1 -5.96 18.13 -10.49
C MET A 1 -5.89 17.38 -9.18
N ALA A 2 -6.86 17.61 -8.32
CA ALA A 2 -6.87 17.01 -6.99
C ALA A 2 -6.86 15.48 -7.03
N PHE A 3 -7.52 14.87 -8.02
CA PHE A 3 -7.56 13.41 -8.14
C PHE A 3 -6.20 12.77 -8.37
N LEU A 4 -5.28 13.49 -8.99
CA LEU A 4 -3.95 12.98 -9.31
C LEU A 4 -2.87 13.49 -8.35
N GLU A 5 -3.23 14.35 -7.40
CA GLU A 5 -2.28 14.81 -6.41
C GLU A 5 -2.28 13.88 -5.20
N PRO A 6 -1.13 13.30 -4.84
CA PRO A 6 -1.07 12.50 -3.62
C PRO A 6 -1.25 13.42 -2.41
N ASP A 7 -1.78 12.86 -1.33
CA ASP A 7 -1.92 13.60 -0.10
C ASP A 7 -0.56 13.82 0.57
N ARG A 8 0.35 12.87 0.38
CA ARG A 8 1.76 12.99 0.77
C ARG A 8 2.62 12.17 -0.18
N TYR A 9 3.90 12.54 -0.27
CA TYR A 9 4.87 11.83 -1.09
C TYR A 9 6.07 11.44 -0.22
N PHE A 10 6.55 10.21 -0.42
CA PHE A 10 7.72 9.68 0.29
C PHE A 10 8.65 8.97 -0.69
N ALA A 11 9.94 9.00 -0.42
CA ALA A 11 10.92 8.31 -1.26
C ALA A 11 10.71 6.79 -1.23
N ARG A 12 10.36 6.24 -0.06
CA ARG A 12 10.04 4.83 0.09
C ARG A 12 9.21 4.64 1.37
N ILE A 13 8.59 3.46 1.50
CA ILE A 13 7.64 3.22 2.58
C ILE A 13 8.26 3.39 3.97
N SER A 14 9.54 3.03 4.13
CA SER A 14 10.22 3.12 5.42
C SER A 14 10.44 4.57 5.87
N ARG A 15 10.22 5.54 4.99
CA ARG A 15 10.28 6.98 5.34
C ARG A 15 8.98 7.49 5.94
N ILE A 16 7.92 6.71 5.89
CA ILE A 16 6.65 7.09 6.52
C ILE A 16 6.81 6.93 8.02
N ASP A 17 6.58 8.00 8.76
CA ASP A 17 6.59 7.96 10.23
C ASP A 17 5.25 7.42 10.69
N ILE A 18 5.27 6.26 11.35
CA ILE A 18 4.03 5.55 11.71
C ILE A 18 3.17 6.41 12.63
N ASP A 19 3.77 7.08 13.59
CA ASP A 19 3.00 7.91 14.52
C ASP A 19 2.49 9.18 13.84
N ARG A 20 3.37 9.94 13.19
CA ARG A 20 3.04 11.24 12.62
C ARG A 20 2.18 11.13 11.37
N ASP A 21 2.51 10.18 10.48
CA ASP A 21 1.90 10.10 9.16
C ASP A 21 0.72 9.15 9.09
N LEU A 22 0.54 8.29 10.09
CA LEU A 22 -0.57 7.35 10.14
C LEU A 22 -1.42 7.54 11.39
N LEU A 23 -0.91 7.17 12.55
CA LEU A 23 -1.72 7.12 13.78
C LEU A 23 -2.26 8.50 14.19
N ALA A 24 -1.45 9.53 14.13
CA ALA A 24 -1.87 10.88 14.51
C ALA A 24 -2.98 11.42 13.61
N LEU A 25 -3.06 10.92 12.37
CA LEU A 25 -4.07 11.33 11.40
C LEU A 25 -5.30 10.42 11.42
N GLY A 26 -5.32 9.44 12.30
CA GLY A 26 -6.47 8.55 12.45
C GLY A 26 -6.47 7.35 11.53
N PHE A 27 -5.37 7.09 10.82
CA PHE A 27 -5.28 5.93 9.93
C PHE A 27 -4.92 4.69 10.74
N ARG A 28 -5.73 3.66 10.59
CA ARG A 28 -5.52 2.35 11.22
C ARG A 28 -5.34 1.26 10.19
N ASN A 29 -5.66 1.54 8.93
CA ASN A 29 -5.65 0.55 7.85
C ASN A 29 -4.92 1.09 6.65
N VAL A 30 -4.18 0.22 5.97
CA VAL A 30 -3.43 0.56 4.77
C VAL A 30 -3.79 -0.43 3.67
N LEU A 31 -4.21 0.10 2.51
CA LEU A 31 -4.32 -0.69 1.28
C LEU A 31 -3.02 -0.47 0.53
N LEU A 32 -2.26 -1.53 0.34
CA LEU A 32 -0.86 -1.44 -0.04
C LEU A 32 -0.63 -2.08 -1.40
N ASP A 33 -0.10 -1.28 -2.34
CA ASP A 33 0.37 -1.80 -3.60
C ASP A 33 1.59 -2.70 -3.37
N VAL A 34 1.88 -3.60 -4.30
CA VAL A 34 2.93 -4.60 -4.14
C VAL A 34 4.17 -4.26 -4.95
N ASP A 35 4.06 -4.32 -6.29
CA ASP A 35 5.21 -4.14 -7.16
C ASP A 35 5.75 -2.72 -7.08
N ASN A 36 7.07 -2.59 -6.94
CA ASN A 36 7.79 -1.31 -6.84
C ASN A 36 7.39 -0.48 -5.61
N THR A 37 6.61 -1.06 -4.70
CA THR A 37 6.23 -0.42 -3.43
C THR A 37 6.86 -1.15 -2.26
N ILE A 38 6.66 -2.46 -2.17
CA ILE A 38 7.30 -3.31 -1.16
C ILE A 38 8.20 -4.38 -1.77
N LEU A 39 8.07 -4.64 -3.08
CA LEU A 39 8.97 -5.52 -3.82
C LEU A 39 9.85 -4.67 -4.72
N THR A 40 11.15 -4.99 -4.76
CA THR A 40 12.06 -4.31 -5.68
C THR A 40 11.73 -4.69 -7.12
N ARG A 41 11.89 -3.72 -8.02
CA ARG A 41 11.62 -3.91 -9.43
C ARG A 41 12.54 -4.97 -10.05
N ASP A 42 13.78 -4.99 -9.62
CA ASP A 42 14.82 -5.85 -10.25
C ASP A 42 14.81 -7.27 -9.72
N THR A 43 14.73 -7.45 -8.40
CA THR A 43 14.88 -8.77 -7.77
C THR A 43 13.60 -9.34 -7.22
N HIS A 44 12.53 -8.56 -7.15
CA HIS A 44 11.24 -8.98 -6.57
C HIS A 44 11.40 -9.43 -5.11
N GLU A 45 12.27 -8.77 -4.38
CA GLU A 45 12.49 -9.03 -2.97
C GLU A 45 11.96 -7.89 -2.12
N VAL A 46 11.61 -8.20 -0.87
CA VAL A 46 11.25 -7.18 0.11
C VAL A 46 12.52 -6.72 0.79
N PRO A 47 12.94 -5.46 0.61
CA PRO A 47 14.13 -4.95 1.28
C PRO A 47 14.00 -5.03 2.79
N ARG A 48 15.14 -5.13 3.47
CA ARG A 48 15.14 -5.28 4.92
C ARG A 48 14.43 -4.14 5.64
N ASP A 49 14.66 -2.90 5.22
CA ASP A 49 14.02 -1.74 5.85
C ASP A 49 12.51 -1.76 5.67
N VAL A 50 12.03 -2.22 4.52
CA VAL A 50 10.59 -2.35 4.26
C VAL A 50 9.98 -3.42 5.16
N GLY A 51 10.65 -4.56 5.30
CA GLY A 51 10.20 -5.62 6.19
C GLY A 51 10.12 -5.17 7.65
N PHE A 52 11.13 -4.45 8.13
CA PHE A 52 11.13 -3.89 9.47
C PHE A 52 10.00 -2.88 9.67
N TRP A 53 9.79 -2.03 8.66
CA TRP A 53 8.74 -1.03 8.75
C TRP A 53 7.36 -1.69 8.84
N LEU A 54 7.11 -2.72 8.01
CA LEU A 54 5.84 -3.45 8.05
C LEU A 54 5.60 -4.08 9.41
N ALA A 55 6.63 -4.72 9.97
CA ALA A 55 6.51 -5.34 11.29
C ALA A 55 6.22 -4.29 12.38
N LYS A 56 6.92 -3.17 12.33
CA LYS A 56 6.75 -2.09 13.30
C LYS A 56 5.36 -1.48 13.21
N ALA A 57 4.86 -1.28 12.00
CA ALA A 57 3.53 -0.74 11.78
C ALA A 57 2.45 -1.69 12.32
N ARG A 58 2.61 -2.99 12.07
CA ARG A 58 1.67 -3.99 12.58
C ARG A 58 1.68 -4.04 14.11
N ASP A 59 2.85 -3.95 14.71
CA ASP A 59 2.97 -3.90 16.18
C ASP A 59 2.28 -2.67 16.75
N ALA A 60 2.23 -1.59 15.99
CA ALA A 60 1.54 -0.36 16.39
C ALA A 60 0.01 -0.43 16.15
N GLY A 61 -0.49 -1.53 15.63
CA GLY A 61 -1.92 -1.73 15.42
C GLY A 61 -2.43 -1.41 14.03
N ILE A 62 -1.54 -1.16 13.07
CA ILE A 62 -1.94 -0.91 11.69
C ILE A 62 -2.24 -2.25 11.00
N THR A 63 -3.35 -2.32 10.29
CA THR A 63 -3.69 -3.48 9.47
C THR A 63 -3.42 -3.18 8.01
N PHE A 64 -3.06 -4.22 7.25
CA PHE A 64 -2.71 -4.09 5.84
C PHE A 64 -3.48 -5.08 5.00
N CYS A 65 -3.92 -4.65 3.81
CA CYS A 65 -4.36 -5.55 2.76
C CYS A 65 -3.60 -5.19 1.49
N LEU A 66 -2.99 -6.18 0.87
CA LEU A 66 -2.29 -5.98 -0.40
C LEU A 66 -3.31 -5.87 -1.52
N VAL A 67 -3.13 -4.92 -2.43
CA VAL A 67 -4.03 -4.73 -3.57
C VAL A 67 -3.16 -4.61 -4.82
N SER A 68 -3.17 -5.65 -5.66
CA SER A 68 -2.28 -5.74 -6.82
C SER A 68 -3.05 -5.99 -8.09
N ASN A 69 -2.65 -5.32 -9.18
CA ASN A 69 -3.17 -5.63 -10.50
C ASN A 69 -2.59 -6.91 -11.06
N ASN A 70 -1.48 -7.38 -10.51
CA ASN A 70 -0.88 -8.65 -10.87
C ASN A 70 -1.62 -9.81 -10.21
N TRP A 71 -1.44 -11.01 -10.77
CA TRP A 71 -2.15 -12.19 -10.30
C TRP A 71 -1.30 -13.46 -10.37
N HIS A 72 -0.02 -13.33 -10.68
CA HIS A 72 0.87 -14.49 -10.73
C HIS A 72 1.11 -15.06 -9.33
N GLU A 73 1.59 -16.29 -9.29
CA GLU A 73 1.76 -17.01 -8.03
C GLU A 73 2.67 -16.28 -7.03
N GLY A 74 3.68 -15.58 -7.51
CA GLY A 74 4.59 -14.84 -6.65
C GLY A 74 3.90 -13.83 -5.75
N VAL A 75 2.82 -13.21 -6.22
CA VAL A 75 2.06 -12.25 -5.43
C VAL A 75 1.36 -12.94 -4.26
N TYR A 76 0.77 -14.11 -4.52
CA TYR A 76 0.11 -14.90 -3.48
C TYR A 76 1.11 -15.45 -2.47
N GLN A 77 2.28 -15.89 -2.95
CA GLN A 77 3.34 -16.38 -2.07
C GLN A 77 3.84 -15.27 -1.15
N LEU A 78 3.98 -14.06 -1.67
CA LEU A 78 4.37 -12.91 -0.87
C LEU A 78 3.34 -12.64 0.23
N ALA A 79 2.06 -12.62 -0.12
CA ALA A 79 0.99 -12.40 0.84
C ALA A 79 1.04 -13.46 1.96
N ASN A 80 1.29 -14.72 1.60
CA ASN A 80 1.44 -15.79 2.58
C ASN A 80 2.63 -15.56 3.50
N ARG A 81 3.78 -15.22 2.93
CA ARG A 81 4.99 -14.97 3.74
C ARG A 81 4.81 -13.83 4.71
N LEU A 82 4.09 -12.80 4.30
CA LEU A 82 3.83 -11.63 5.14
C LEU A 82 2.61 -11.83 6.06
N SER A 83 1.87 -12.91 5.87
CA SER A 83 0.62 -13.18 6.60
C SER A 83 -0.38 -12.03 6.44
N LEU A 84 -0.52 -11.53 5.21
CA LEU A 84 -1.42 -10.43 4.90
C LEU A 84 -2.48 -10.86 3.90
N PRO A 85 -3.72 -10.35 4.05
CA PRO A 85 -4.74 -10.57 3.02
C PRO A 85 -4.37 -9.85 1.73
N ILE A 86 -4.87 -10.35 0.60
CA ILE A 86 -4.57 -9.78 -0.71
C ILE A 86 -5.81 -9.78 -1.60
N VAL A 87 -5.93 -8.71 -2.40
CA VAL A 87 -6.82 -8.64 -3.54
C VAL A 87 -5.95 -8.56 -4.78
N ALA A 88 -5.83 -9.67 -5.50
CA ALA A 88 -5.09 -9.74 -6.76
C ALA A 88 -6.04 -9.54 -7.94
N LYS A 89 -5.51 -9.30 -9.14
CA LYS A 89 -6.30 -8.96 -10.32
C LYS A 89 -7.24 -7.78 -10.04
N ALA A 90 -6.70 -6.78 -9.36
CA ALA A 90 -7.52 -5.72 -8.78
C ALA A 90 -8.17 -4.81 -9.80
N VAL A 91 -7.57 -4.67 -10.98
CA VAL A 91 -8.03 -3.75 -12.04
C VAL A 91 -8.14 -2.32 -11.49
N LYS A 92 -7.13 -1.90 -10.70
CA LYS A 92 -7.06 -0.51 -10.23
C LYS A 92 -6.93 0.43 -11.42
N PRO A 93 -7.53 1.59 -11.44
CA PRO A 93 -8.12 2.32 -10.31
C PRO A 93 -9.61 2.07 -10.10
N LEU A 94 -10.19 1.03 -10.67
CA LEU A 94 -11.61 0.78 -10.50
C LEU A 94 -11.97 0.42 -9.05
N PRO A 95 -13.11 0.91 -8.55
CA PRO A 95 -13.46 0.79 -7.14
C PRO A 95 -13.59 -0.62 -6.56
N PRO A 96 -14.05 -1.64 -7.30
CA PRO A 96 -14.36 -2.94 -6.66
C PRO A 96 -13.24 -3.54 -5.82
N ALA A 97 -11.99 -3.44 -6.30
CA ALA A 97 -10.86 -4.04 -5.60
C ALA A 97 -10.60 -3.35 -4.25
N PHE A 98 -10.69 -2.02 -4.24
CA PHE A 98 -10.50 -1.26 -3.01
C PHE A 98 -11.62 -1.54 -2.01
N LEU A 99 -12.86 -1.65 -2.48
CA LEU A 99 -13.99 -1.99 -1.63
C LEU A 99 -13.84 -3.39 -1.05
N MET A 100 -13.37 -4.34 -1.86
CA MET A 100 -13.12 -5.70 -1.39
C MET A 100 -12.03 -5.73 -0.33
N ALA A 101 -10.96 -4.96 -0.52
CA ALA A 101 -9.88 -4.87 0.46
C ALA A 101 -10.36 -4.28 1.78
N LEU A 102 -11.16 -3.22 1.73
CA LEU A 102 -11.76 -2.66 2.93
C LEU A 102 -12.61 -3.68 3.67
N ARG A 103 -13.38 -4.46 2.93
CA ARG A 103 -14.22 -5.50 3.52
C ARG A 103 -13.37 -6.59 4.18
N LYS A 104 -12.29 -7.01 3.56
CA LYS A 104 -11.39 -8.00 4.14
C LYS A 104 -10.82 -7.54 5.47
N LEU A 105 -10.57 -6.26 5.62
CA LEU A 105 -10.03 -5.69 6.86
C LEU A 105 -11.13 -5.27 7.85
N GLY A 106 -12.39 -5.25 7.43
CA GLY A 106 -13.43 -4.65 8.25
C GLY A 106 -13.17 -3.17 8.49
N ALA A 107 -12.61 -2.47 7.50
CA ALA A 107 -12.08 -1.12 7.66
C ALA A 107 -13.05 -0.06 7.15
N LYS A 108 -12.96 1.12 7.74
CA LYS A 108 -13.70 2.31 7.29
C LYS A 108 -12.79 3.13 6.37
N ARG A 109 -13.36 3.70 5.31
CA ARG A 109 -12.61 4.55 4.39
C ARG A 109 -11.95 5.74 5.11
N SER A 110 -12.64 6.30 6.10
CA SER A 110 -12.12 7.46 6.84
C SER A 110 -10.89 7.13 7.68
N GLU A 111 -10.62 5.85 7.93
CA GLU A 111 -9.48 5.38 8.72
C GLU A 111 -8.47 4.64 7.87
N THR A 112 -8.54 4.80 6.55
CA THR A 112 -7.74 4.03 5.62
C THR A 112 -6.98 4.94 4.66
N VAL A 113 -5.73 4.59 4.40
CA VAL A 113 -4.90 5.27 3.41
C VAL A 113 -4.39 4.24 2.40
N VAL A 114 -4.35 4.62 1.13
CA VAL A 114 -3.78 3.80 0.05
C VAL A 114 -2.33 4.23 -0.14
N ILE A 115 -1.43 3.27 -0.19
CA ILE A 115 0.00 3.54 -0.39
C ILE A 115 0.46 2.78 -1.63
N GLY A 116 1.02 3.50 -2.60
CA GLY A 116 1.51 2.89 -3.82
C GLY A 116 2.42 3.84 -4.60
N ASP A 117 2.91 3.35 -5.75
CA ASP A 117 3.89 4.08 -6.56
C ASP A 117 3.31 4.67 -7.85
N GLN A 118 2.01 4.51 -8.11
CA GLN A 118 1.41 4.96 -9.36
C GLN A 118 0.28 5.96 -9.13
N LEU A 119 0.34 7.08 -9.86
CA LEU A 119 -0.67 8.13 -9.74
C LEU A 119 -2.06 7.64 -10.16
N VAL A 120 -2.15 6.96 -11.31
CA VAL A 120 -3.46 6.58 -11.84
C VAL A 120 -4.08 5.42 -11.05
N THR A 121 -3.33 4.34 -10.85
CA THR A 121 -3.91 3.16 -10.22
C THR A 121 -4.13 3.33 -8.73
N ASP A 122 -3.20 4.00 -8.04
CA ASP A 122 -3.23 4.08 -6.58
C ASP A 122 -3.82 5.40 -6.07
N VAL A 123 -3.28 6.53 -6.52
CA VAL A 123 -3.73 7.83 -6.01
C VAL A 123 -5.13 8.15 -6.50
N MET A 124 -5.35 8.10 -7.81
CA MET A 124 -6.66 8.39 -8.38
C MET A 124 -7.70 7.37 -7.89
N GLY A 125 -7.31 6.09 -7.84
CA GLY A 125 -8.21 5.05 -7.35
C GLY A 125 -8.68 5.30 -5.92
N ALA A 126 -7.76 5.71 -5.04
CA ALA A 126 -8.10 6.06 -3.68
C ALA A 126 -9.05 7.26 -3.62
N HIS A 127 -8.73 8.30 -4.39
CA HIS A 127 -9.51 9.53 -4.38
C HIS A 127 -10.92 9.35 -4.93
N PHE A 128 -11.14 8.41 -5.85
CA PHE A 128 -12.48 8.07 -6.33
C PHE A 128 -13.39 7.62 -5.18
N LEU A 129 -12.82 7.01 -4.16
CA LEU A 129 -13.57 6.50 -3.02
C LEU A 129 -13.47 7.41 -1.78
N GLY A 130 -12.86 8.57 -1.94
CA GLY A 130 -12.71 9.51 -0.83
C GLY A 130 -11.65 9.12 0.17
N MET A 131 -10.75 8.20 -0.18
CA MET A 131 -9.64 7.83 0.69
C MET A 131 -8.41 8.68 0.40
N LYS A 132 -7.55 8.86 1.39
CA LYS A 132 -6.27 9.52 1.21
C LYS A 132 -5.28 8.56 0.54
N ALA A 133 -4.29 9.13 -0.13
CA ALA A 133 -3.29 8.35 -0.84
C ALA A 133 -1.90 8.91 -0.62
N TYR A 134 -0.96 8.03 -0.28
CA TYR A 134 0.46 8.35 -0.17
C TYR A 134 1.19 7.75 -1.35
N LEU A 135 1.91 8.59 -2.08
CA LEU A 135 2.67 8.16 -3.25
C LEU A 135 4.12 7.91 -2.86
N LEU A 136 4.67 6.81 -3.34
CA LEU A 136 6.07 6.46 -3.15
C LEU A 136 6.80 6.51 -4.48
N ALA A 137 8.10 6.81 -4.45
CA ALA A 137 8.94 6.60 -5.63
C ALA A 137 9.04 5.09 -5.89
N PRO A 138 9.18 4.65 -7.15
CA PRO A 138 9.32 3.22 -7.43
C PRO A 138 10.51 2.64 -6.71
N LEU A 139 10.31 1.48 -6.08
CA LEU A 139 11.33 0.81 -5.28
C LEU A 139 12.30 0.07 -6.19
N VAL A 140 13.56 0.42 -6.12
CA VAL A 140 14.61 -0.24 -6.88
C VAL A 140 15.64 -0.85 -5.92
N GLU A 141 16.54 -1.66 -6.47
CA GLU A 141 17.58 -2.31 -5.69
C GLU A 141 18.47 -1.30 -5.00
N VAL A 142 18.95 -1.64 -3.82
CA VAL A 142 19.90 -0.80 -3.11
C VAL A 142 21.18 -0.68 -3.92
N GLY A 143 21.68 0.52 -4.00
CA GLY A 143 22.87 0.80 -4.81
C GLY A 143 22.54 1.47 -6.12
N ASP A 144 21.30 1.51 -6.49
CA ASP A 144 20.83 2.25 -7.67
C ASP A 144 20.91 3.75 -7.46
#